data_818ced9a14e53aa1b078948ea219e6ad
#
_entry.id   818ced9a14e53aa1b078948ea219e6ad
#
_cell.length_a   1.000
_cell.length_b   1.000
_cell.length_c   1.000
_cell.angle_alpha   90.00
_cell.angle_beta   90.00
_cell.angle_gamma   90.00
#
_symmetry.space_group_name_H-M   'P 1'
#
loop_
_entity.id
_entity.type
_entity.pdbx_description
1 polymer ?
#
loop_
_entity_poly.entity_id
_entity_poly.type
_entity_poly.pdbx_seq_one_letter_code
_entity_poly.pdbx_strand_id
1 'polypeptide(L)'
;MTIQLLVTDRNLSVLGDPLGGWTDLKCDLNFNAPAAGSVTLPALPAYMQLLQPGNRLVLIRDKAIWCAGPLEVPQDFTWDLAQNASPGTVEVHFSDDLARVAGYLTYPEPAKTFGAQTTTSDVGRKLTGSTAEGVIRQLVTENCGPGAIVSRRIERLVLDAVTGVGHFAAVGTRFERLLDVCRTVAARDGLGFRTRQVGDQILFGVYAPVDRTDTARFSAGLGNLRSVSFTMAAPLATSELVLGGEDPRQPPPEGEPANQRVYVEVTSGAAADWYRVEKLVDKSGSDDSEGELTDAGQLELGNDNPQASLATETVDTEDLRAGRDYGLGDRVTVELPTGLEVTDLVRTIRLEATPDGGELVTTVIGDSDKTTTTATVRTIRDLARRLGRLEAR
;
A
#
# COMPACT_ATOMS: atom_id res chain seq x y z
N MET A 1 22.11 -19.38 -4.80
CA MET A 1 21.26 -18.24 -5.18
C MET A 1 22.13 -17.08 -5.63
N THR A 2 21.70 -16.30 -6.60
CA THR A 2 22.56 -15.27 -7.19
C THR A 2 21.85 -13.90 -7.06
N ILE A 3 22.45 -13.01 -6.26
CA ILE A 3 22.03 -11.61 -6.19
C ILE A 3 22.91 -10.79 -7.12
N GLN A 4 22.33 -9.95 -7.96
CA GLN A 4 23.01 -8.98 -8.80
C GLN A 4 22.39 -7.60 -8.63
N LEU A 5 23.23 -6.58 -8.61
CA LEU A 5 22.84 -5.19 -8.52
C LEU A 5 23.29 -4.48 -9.80
N LEU A 6 22.34 -3.85 -10.50
CA LEU A 6 22.60 -3.05 -11.69
C LEU A 6 22.13 -1.62 -11.47
N VAL A 7 22.81 -0.69 -12.08
CA VAL A 7 22.34 0.71 -12.16
C VAL A 7 21.81 0.96 -13.57
N THR A 8 20.67 1.62 -13.64
CA THR A 8 20.09 2.11 -14.90
C THR A 8 19.88 3.62 -14.84
N ASP A 9 19.83 4.24 -16.00
CA ASP A 9 19.35 5.62 -16.11
C ASP A 9 17.80 5.68 -16.01
N ARG A 10 17.25 6.89 -16.08
CA ARG A 10 15.78 7.10 -16.07
C ARG A 10 15.05 6.49 -17.26
N ASN A 11 15.78 6.18 -18.36
CA ASN A 11 15.24 5.53 -19.56
C ASN A 11 15.36 4.00 -19.51
N LEU A 12 15.80 3.44 -18.38
CA LEU A 12 16.02 2.02 -18.13
C LEU A 12 17.23 1.42 -18.86
N SER A 13 18.12 2.25 -19.41
CA SER A 13 19.38 1.80 -20.02
C SER A 13 20.38 1.45 -18.92
N VAL A 14 20.98 0.27 -19.01
CA VAL A 14 21.99 -0.20 -18.04
C VAL A 14 23.24 0.68 -18.13
N LEU A 15 23.74 1.11 -16.98
CA LEU A 15 24.95 1.90 -16.85
C LEU A 15 26.06 1.08 -16.19
N GLY A 16 27.18 0.95 -16.88
CA GLY A 16 28.37 0.27 -16.37
C GLY A 16 28.15 -1.24 -16.11
N ASP A 17 29.05 -1.79 -15.31
CA ASP A 17 29.03 -3.19 -14.88
C ASP A 17 28.17 -3.38 -13.61
N PRO A 18 27.78 -4.62 -13.28
CA PRO A 18 27.10 -4.92 -12.02
C PRO A 18 27.92 -4.46 -10.80
N LEU A 19 27.24 -3.91 -9.82
CA LEU A 19 27.87 -3.48 -8.57
C LEU A 19 28.26 -4.70 -7.74
N GLY A 20 29.55 -4.85 -7.49
CA GLY A 20 30.12 -5.93 -6.67
C GLY A 20 30.68 -5.43 -5.34
N GLY A 21 31.08 -6.36 -4.48
CA GLY A 21 31.71 -6.04 -3.19
C GLY A 21 30.78 -5.41 -2.15
N TRP A 22 29.46 -5.51 -2.36
CA TRP A 22 28.48 -5.11 -1.36
C TRP A 22 28.60 -6.00 -0.10
N THR A 23 28.33 -5.42 1.07
CA THR A 23 28.49 -6.10 2.37
C THR A 23 27.20 -6.32 3.10
N ASP A 24 26.22 -5.47 2.91
CA ASP A 24 24.87 -5.57 3.50
C ASP A 24 23.85 -5.13 2.48
N LEU A 25 22.79 -5.92 2.32
CA LEU A 25 21.68 -5.62 1.42
C LEU A 25 20.38 -5.91 2.15
N LYS A 26 19.48 -4.94 2.14
CA LYS A 26 18.11 -5.05 2.66
C LYS A 26 17.13 -4.55 1.62
N CYS A 27 16.00 -5.24 1.50
CA CYS A 27 14.92 -4.81 0.62
C CYS A 27 13.58 -5.31 1.15
N ASP A 28 12.73 -4.39 1.57
CA ASP A 28 11.38 -4.64 2.04
C ASP A 28 10.40 -4.33 0.91
N LEU A 29 9.76 -5.35 0.36
CA LEU A 29 8.64 -5.22 -0.57
C LEU A 29 7.35 -5.10 0.23
N ASN A 30 6.53 -4.09 -0.05
CA ASN A 30 5.34 -3.78 0.74
C ASN A 30 4.06 -3.88 -0.09
N PHE A 31 3.01 -4.45 0.50
CA PHE A 31 1.69 -4.54 -0.13
C PHE A 31 1.06 -3.15 -0.27
N ASN A 32 0.72 -2.75 -1.51
CA ASN A 32 0.14 -1.46 -1.83
C ASN A 32 0.94 -0.23 -1.34
N ALA A 33 2.25 -0.41 -1.17
CA ALA A 33 3.15 0.65 -0.75
C ALA A 33 4.50 0.52 -1.45
N PRO A 34 5.26 1.62 -1.60
CA PRO A 34 6.60 1.56 -2.15
C PRO A 34 7.50 0.60 -1.36
N ALA A 35 8.36 -0.09 -2.08
CA ALA A 35 9.43 -0.84 -1.46
C ALA A 35 10.46 0.11 -0.82
N ALA A 36 11.19 -0.37 0.18
CA ALA A 36 12.32 0.33 0.76
C ALA A 36 13.54 -0.61 0.79
N GLY A 37 14.66 -0.13 0.32
CA GLY A 37 15.88 -0.91 0.33
C GLY A 37 17.11 -0.08 0.63
N SER A 38 18.15 -0.75 1.13
CA SER A 38 19.48 -0.19 1.29
C SER A 38 20.54 -1.21 0.92
N VAL A 39 21.68 -0.74 0.45
CA VAL A 39 22.85 -1.56 0.17
C VAL A 39 24.12 -0.81 0.53
N THR A 40 25.03 -1.49 1.22
CA THR A 40 26.35 -0.95 1.56
C THR A 40 27.37 -1.43 0.53
N LEU A 41 28.04 -0.48 -0.11
CA LEU A 41 28.99 -0.68 -1.20
C LEU A 41 30.36 -0.06 -0.85
N PRO A 42 31.47 -0.57 -1.40
CA PRO A 42 32.73 0.17 -1.39
C PRO A 42 32.59 1.43 -2.22
N ALA A 43 33.06 2.58 -1.69
CA ALA A 43 32.95 3.89 -2.34
C ALA A 43 33.96 4.05 -3.50
N LEU A 44 33.92 3.16 -4.45
CA LEU A 44 34.77 3.20 -5.63
C LEU A 44 34.38 4.38 -6.53
N PRO A 45 35.35 5.11 -7.11
CA PRO A 45 35.04 6.21 -8.02
C PRO A 45 34.13 5.83 -9.19
N ALA A 46 34.26 4.62 -9.73
CA ALA A 46 33.38 4.10 -10.78
C ALA A 46 31.93 3.95 -10.29
N TYR A 47 31.70 3.47 -9.07
CA TYR A 47 30.37 3.32 -8.50
C TYR A 47 29.76 4.69 -8.19
N MET A 48 30.55 5.61 -7.61
CA MET A 48 30.06 6.96 -7.30
C MET A 48 29.62 7.74 -8.55
N GLN A 49 30.17 7.44 -9.73
CA GLN A 49 29.70 8.00 -11.01
C GLN A 49 28.35 7.42 -11.46
N LEU A 50 28.03 6.19 -11.07
CA LEU A 50 26.76 5.55 -11.40
C LEU A 50 25.67 5.91 -10.40
N LEU A 51 26.02 6.09 -9.12
CA LEU A 51 25.09 6.37 -8.03
C LEU A 51 24.72 7.87 -8.00
N GLN A 52 24.11 8.36 -9.07
CA GLN A 52 23.74 9.76 -9.23
C GLN A 52 22.23 9.98 -9.14
N PRO A 53 21.78 11.18 -8.72
CA PRO A 53 20.36 11.52 -8.71
C PRO A 53 19.70 11.28 -10.07
N GLY A 54 18.53 10.63 -10.04
CA GLY A 54 17.77 10.30 -11.25
C GLY A 54 18.14 8.94 -11.86
N ASN A 55 19.22 8.29 -11.41
CA ASN A 55 19.49 6.89 -11.74
C ASN A 55 18.67 5.96 -10.86
N ARG A 56 18.64 4.70 -11.23
CA ARG A 56 17.80 3.65 -10.61
C ARG A 56 18.66 2.45 -10.26
N LEU A 57 18.32 1.77 -9.17
CA LEU A 57 18.88 0.48 -8.81
C LEU A 57 17.94 -0.65 -9.27
N VAL A 58 18.50 -1.70 -9.83
CA VAL A 58 17.79 -2.93 -10.18
C VAL A 58 18.40 -4.07 -9.38
N LEU A 59 17.64 -4.61 -8.45
CA LEU A 59 17.99 -5.78 -7.66
C LEU A 59 17.44 -7.02 -8.37
N ILE A 60 18.34 -7.90 -8.77
CA ILE A 60 18.02 -9.18 -9.42
C ILE A 60 18.31 -10.31 -8.43
N ARG A 61 17.32 -11.15 -8.20
CA ARG A 61 17.42 -12.37 -7.40
C ARG A 61 17.05 -13.57 -8.27
N ASP A 62 17.91 -14.57 -8.33
CA ASP A 62 17.68 -15.80 -9.10
C ASP A 62 17.25 -15.54 -10.56
N LYS A 63 17.91 -14.59 -11.23
CA LYS A 63 17.64 -14.15 -12.62
C LYS A 63 16.32 -13.41 -12.85
N ALA A 64 15.58 -13.10 -11.80
CA ALA A 64 14.36 -12.30 -11.87
C ALA A 64 14.58 -10.94 -11.18
N ILE A 65 13.96 -9.88 -11.68
CA ILE A 65 13.96 -8.57 -11.01
C ILE A 65 13.14 -8.72 -9.75
N TRP A 66 13.79 -8.51 -8.60
CA TRP A 66 13.17 -8.52 -7.28
C TRP A 66 12.60 -7.14 -6.93
N CYS A 67 13.41 -6.10 -7.15
CA CYS A 67 13.03 -4.72 -6.94
C CYS A 67 13.74 -3.84 -7.98
N ALA A 68 13.07 -2.84 -8.50
CA ALA A 68 13.68 -1.86 -9.40
C ALA A 68 13.04 -0.49 -9.23
N GLY A 69 13.85 0.55 -9.08
CA GLY A 69 13.33 1.89 -8.95
C GLY A 69 14.38 2.94 -8.60
N PRO A 70 13.97 4.16 -8.26
CA PRO A 70 14.86 5.29 -8.08
C PRO A 70 15.83 5.11 -6.91
N LEU A 71 17.05 5.59 -7.10
CA LEU A 71 17.96 5.83 -6.00
C LEU A 71 17.47 7.01 -5.17
N GLU A 72 17.50 6.86 -3.85
CA GLU A 72 17.21 7.95 -2.93
C GLU A 72 18.51 8.69 -2.57
N VAL A 73 18.41 10.00 -2.42
CA VAL A 73 19.50 10.87 -2.00
C VAL A 73 19.04 11.69 -0.79
N PRO A 74 19.89 11.99 0.20
CA PRO A 74 21.35 11.79 0.22
C PRO A 74 21.76 10.34 0.48
N GLN A 75 22.96 10.00 0.00
CA GLN A 75 23.63 8.73 0.27
C GLN A 75 24.63 8.94 1.40
N ASP A 76 24.66 8.01 2.34
CA ASP A 76 25.56 8.09 3.48
C ASP A 76 26.95 7.56 3.13
N PHE A 77 27.92 8.46 3.04
CA PHE A 77 29.32 8.13 2.81
C PHE A 77 30.09 8.13 4.12
N THR A 78 30.82 7.05 4.40
CA THR A 78 31.68 6.92 5.57
C THR A 78 33.10 6.58 5.17
N TRP A 79 34.06 7.36 5.68
CA TRP A 79 35.48 7.10 5.57
C TRP A 79 36.16 7.43 6.87
N ASP A 80 37.02 6.53 7.32
CA ASP A 80 37.80 6.70 8.57
C ASP A 80 39.28 6.41 8.32
N LEU A 81 40.10 7.44 8.52
CA LEU A 81 41.55 7.34 8.39
C LEU A 81 42.17 6.36 9.41
N ALA A 82 41.64 6.31 10.64
CA ALA A 82 42.18 5.46 11.70
C ALA A 82 41.96 3.97 11.40
N GLN A 83 40.92 3.61 10.65
CA GLN A 83 40.63 2.25 10.23
C GLN A 83 41.35 1.86 8.94
N ASN A 84 42.11 2.77 8.35
CA ASN A 84 42.77 2.59 7.04
C ASN A 84 41.81 2.09 5.94
N ALA A 85 40.54 2.44 6.07
CA ALA A 85 39.46 2.00 5.20
C ALA A 85 39.45 2.81 3.90
N SER A 86 40.32 2.43 2.95
CA SER A 86 40.27 2.95 1.59
C SER A 86 39.63 1.88 0.70
N PRO A 87 38.59 2.20 -0.07
CA PRO A 87 38.10 3.52 -0.48
C PRO A 87 36.99 4.13 0.42
N GLY A 88 36.68 3.52 1.57
CA GLY A 88 35.51 3.86 2.38
C GLY A 88 34.29 3.08 1.92
N THR A 89 33.15 3.36 2.54
CA THR A 89 31.86 2.74 2.23
C THR A 89 30.79 3.78 1.96
N VAL A 90 29.84 3.43 1.13
CA VAL A 90 28.63 4.22 0.87
C VAL A 90 27.40 3.34 1.10
N GLU A 91 26.47 3.81 1.91
CA GLU A 91 25.13 3.22 2.00
C GLU A 91 24.22 3.92 1.00
N VAL A 92 23.59 3.11 0.15
CA VAL A 92 22.72 3.56 -0.94
C VAL A 92 21.31 3.12 -0.61
N HIS A 93 20.41 4.09 -0.50
CA HIS A 93 18.98 3.83 -0.33
C HIS A 93 18.29 3.84 -1.69
N PHE A 94 17.33 2.95 -1.86
CA PHE A 94 16.53 2.83 -3.07
C PHE A 94 15.09 2.41 -2.75
N SER A 95 14.22 2.65 -3.70
CA SER A 95 12.82 2.22 -3.63
C SER A 95 12.43 1.53 -4.93
N ASP A 96 11.20 1.03 -5.03
CA ASP A 96 10.65 0.62 -6.32
C ASP A 96 10.01 1.82 -7.06
N ASP A 97 9.61 1.59 -8.32
CA ASP A 97 9.00 2.64 -9.14
C ASP A 97 7.63 3.11 -8.63
N LEU A 98 7.01 2.39 -7.69
CA LEU A 98 5.77 2.83 -7.05
C LEU A 98 5.99 4.10 -6.21
N ALA A 99 7.22 4.33 -5.71
CA ALA A 99 7.59 5.57 -5.04
C ALA A 99 7.41 6.80 -5.95
N ARG A 100 7.64 6.66 -7.26
CA ARG A 100 7.40 7.73 -8.22
C ARG A 100 5.91 8.06 -8.33
N VAL A 101 5.05 7.03 -8.36
CA VAL A 101 3.58 7.21 -8.38
C VAL A 101 3.09 7.88 -7.10
N ALA A 102 3.68 7.51 -5.94
CA ALA A 102 3.36 8.10 -4.64
C ALA A 102 3.65 9.60 -4.55
N GLY A 103 4.56 10.12 -5.39
CA GLY A 103 4.90 11.55 -5.45
C GLY A 103 3.84 12.44 -6.13
N TYR A 104 2.76 11.89 -6.66
CA TYR A 104 1.74 12.65 -7.40
C TYR A 104 0.48 12.90 -6.59
N LEU A 105 -0.18 14.01 -6.92
CA LEU A 105 -1.52 14.35 -6.43
C LEU A 105 -2.56 14.07 -7.51
N THR A 106 -3.78 13.78 -7.10
CA THR A 106 -4.94 13.72 -7.98
C THR A 106 -5.39 15.14 -8.34
N TYR A 107 -5.52 15.44 -9.62
CA TYR A 107 -6.02 16.72 -10.08
C TYR A 107 -7.51 16.66 -10.41
N PRO A 108 -8.30 17.68 -10.03
CA PRO A 108 -9.69 17.80 -10.47
C PRO A 108 -9.83 17.80 -11.98
N GLU A 109 -8.90 18.47 -12.67
CA GLU A 109 -8.81 18.56 -14.15
C GLU A 109 -7.44 18.03 -14.60
N PRO A 110 -7.25 16.70 -14.74
CA PRO A 110 -5.94 16.11 -15.01
C PRO A 110 -5.29 16.57 -16.33
N ALA A 111 -6.09 17.00 -17.30
CA ALA A 111 -5.62 17.52 -18.57
C ALA A 111 -5.01 18.94 -18.49
N LYS A 112 -5.11 19.61 -17.34
CA LYS A 112 -4.62 20.96 -17.13
C LYS A 112 -3.40 21.01 -16.21
N THR A 113 -2.55 22.01 -16.39
CA THR A 113 -1.47 22.30 -15.44
C THR A 113 -2.04 22.84 -14.12
N PHE A 114 -1.23 22.84 -13.06
CA PHE A 114 -1.67 23.34 -11.75
C PHE A 114 -2.19 24.78 -11.82
N GLY A 115 -1.49 25.66 -12.50
CA GLY A 115 -1.89 27.08 -12.65
C GLY A 115 -3.15 27.30 -13.51
N ALA A 116 -3.58 26.29 -14.25
CA ALA A 116 -4.79 26.32 -15.06
C ALA A 116 -5.97 25.60 -14.44
N GLN A 117 -5.80 25.02 -13.23
CA GLN A 117 -6.93 24.49 -12.44
C GLN A 117 -7.84 25.67 -12.08
N THR A 118 -9.11 25.59 -12.42
CA THR A 118 -10.05 26.68 -12.15
C THR A 118 -10.53 26.66 -10.70
N THR A 119 -10.67 27.85 -10.10
CA THR A 119 -11.18 28.00 -8.72
C THR A 119 -12.65 27.58 -8.57
N THR A 120 -13.37 27.45 -9.69
CA THR A 120 -14.75 26.93 -9.72
C THR A 120 -14.82 25.41 -9.57
N SER A 121 -13.68 24.71 -9.56
CA SER A 121 -13.63 23.30 -9.28
C SER A 121 -13.68 23.01 -7.77
N ASP A 122 -14.69 23.51 -7.07
CA ASP A 122 -15.11 22.94 -5.78
C ASP A 122 -15.55 21.48 -5.96
N VAL A 123 -15.84 21.11 -7.19
CA VAL A 123 -16.12 19.74 -7.61
C VAL A 123 -14.81 19.00 -7.83
N GLY A 124 -14.51 18.01 -7.00
CA GLY A 124 -13.40 17.09 -7.23
C GLY A 124 -13.56 16.26 -8.51
N ARG A 125 -12.50 15.56 -8.92
CA ARG A 125 -12.57 14.58 -9.99
C ARG A 125 -13.46 13.42 -9.52
N LYS A 126 -14.62 13.25 -10.12
CA LYS A 126 -15.51 12.11 -9.87
C LYS A 126 -15.28 11.04 -10.95
N LEU A 127 -14.98 9.82 -10.50
CA LEU A 127 -14.89 8.63 -11.36
C LEU A 127 -15.94 7.63 -10.90
N THR A 128 -16.81 7.24 -11.84
CA THR A 128 -17.92 6.31 -11.60
C THR A 128 -18.08 5.40 -12.80
N GLY A 129 -18.81 4.31 -12.65
CA GLY A 129 -19.16 3.45 -13.79
C GLY A 129 -18.07 2.47 -14.22
N SER A 130 -17.07 2.22 -13.36
CA SER A 130 -15.99 1.27 -13.63
C SER A 130 -15.71 0.37 -12.42
N THR A 131 -15.00 -0.73 -12.63
CA THR A 131 -14.51 -1.58 -11.54
C THR A 131 -13.43 -0.85 -10.72
N ALA A 132 -13.14 -1.33 -9.52
CA ALA A 132 -12.06 -0.79 -8.69
C ALA A 132 -10.72 -0.78 -9.44
N GLU A 133 -10.39 -1.84 -10.19
CA GLU A 133 -9.24 -1.84 -11.10
C GLU A 133 -9.32 -0.69 -12.11
N GLY A 134 -10.47 -0.54 -12.78
CA GLY A 134 -10.66 0.50 -13.80
C GLY A 134 -10.47 1.91 -13.24
N VAL A 135 -11.00 2.19 -12.04
CA VAL A 135 -10.82 3.47 -11.35
C VAL A 135 -9.36 3.73 -11.01
N ILE A 136 -8.65 2.75 -10.41
CA ILE A 136 -7.23 2.88 -10.07
C ILE A 136 -6.38 3.13 -11.33
N ARG A 137 -6.61 2.37 -12.39
CA ARG A 137 -5.91 2.51 -13.67
C ARG A 137 -6.15 3.89 -14.28
N GLN A 138 -7.38 4.39 -14.24
CA GLN A 138 -7.71 5.70 -14.75
C GLN A 138 -7.02 6.81 -13.95
N LEU A 139 -7.04 6.75 -12.61
CA LEU A 139 -6.34 7.70 -11.74
C LEU A 139 -4.86 7.77 -12.07
N VAL A 140 -4.18 6.63 -12.21
CA VAL A 140 -2.76 6.57 -12.56
C VAL A 140 -2.53 7.08 -13.98
N THR A 141 -3.35 6.66 -14.95
CA THR A 141 -3.23 7.08 -16.35
C THR A 141 -3.30 8.60 -16.48
N GLU A 142 -4.29 9.24 -15.84
CA GLU A 142 -4.57 10.67 -15.96
C GLU A 142 -3.57 11.54 -15.18
N ASN A 143 -3.03 11.05 -14.06
CA ASN A 143 -2.23 11.88 -13.17
C ASN A 143 -0.71 11.72 -13.33
N CYS A 144 -0.22 10.56 -13.73
CA CYS A 144 1.21 10.32 -13.91
C CYS A 144 1.55 9.32 -15.03
N GLY A 145 0.58 8.67 -15.62
CA GLY A 145 0.74 7.65 -16.65
C GLY A 145 0.69 8.20 -18.08
N PRO A 146 0.44 7.35 -19.08
CA PRO A 146 0.47 7.72 -20.48
C PRO A 146 -0.52 8.82 -20.87
N GLY A 147 -1.65 8.92 -20.19
CA GLY A 147 -2.69 9.94 -20.42
C GLY A 147 -2.44 11.27 -19.68
N ALA A 148 -1.44 11.35 -18.82
CA ALA A 148 -1.11 12.57 -18.10
C ALA A 148 -0.51 13.65 -19.05
N ILE A 149 -0.62 14.92 -18.67
CA ILE A 149 0.09 16.00 -19.35
C ILE A 149 1.61 15.74 -19.32
N VAL A 150 2.33 16.19 -20.34
CA VAL A 150 3.75 15.86 -20.53
C VAL A 150 4.59 16.17 -19.28
N SER A 151 4.35 17.32 -18.63
CA SER A 151 5.08 17.73 -17.43
C SER A 151 4.84 16.85 -16.19
N ARG A 152 3.82 15.99 -16.21
CA ARG A 152 3.49 15.09 -15.12
C ARG A 152 3.68 13.61 -15.46
N ARG A 153 4.05 13.32 -16.69
CA ARG A 153 4.17 11.93 -17.13
C ARG A 153 5.44 11.29 -16.57
N ILE A 154 5.30 10.13 -15.95
CA ILE A 154 6.43 9.27 -15.62
C ILE A 154 6.89 8.57 -16.90
N GLU A 155 8.13 8.81 -17.29
CA GLU A 155 8.73 8.19 -18.47
C GLU A 155 8.71 6.66 -18.33
N ARG A 156 8.42 5.96 -19.43
CA ARG A 156 8.38 4.49 -19.52
C ARG A 156 7.28 3.81 -18.68
N LEU A 157 6.47 4.57 -17.94
CA LEU A 157 5.33 4.01 -17.22
C LEU A 157 4.20 3.69 -18.20
N VAL A 158 3.76 2.45 -18.20
CA VAL A 158 2.59 1.97 -18.94
C VAL A 158 1.70 1.13 -18.04
N LEU A 159 0.44 0.95 -18.43
CA LEU A 159 -0.50 0.14 -17.66
C LEU A 159 -0.36 -1.33 -18.10
N ASP A 160 -0.29 -2.25 -17.17
CA ASP A 160 -0.34 -3.69 -17.42
C ASP A 160 -1.67 -4.10 -18.08
N ALA A 161 -1.83 -5.34 -18.50
CA ALA A 161 -3.07 -5.84 -19.06
C ALA A 161 -4.25 -5.67 -18.07
N VAL A 162 -5.45 -5.41 -18.59
CA VAL A 162 -6.67 -5.35 -17.77
C VAL A 162 -7.02 -6.77 -17.31
N THR A 163 -7.28 -6.93 -16.03
CA THR A 163 -7.69 -8.21 -15.43
C THR A 163 -9.18 -8.26 -15.08
N GLY A 164 -9.85 -7.11 -15.00
CA GLY A 164 -11.27 -6.99 -14.71
C GLY A 164 -11.65 -7.25 -13.27
N VAL A 165 -10.68 -7.08 -12.34
CA VAL A 165 -10.89 -7.37 -10.91
C VAL A 165 -11.56 -6.22 -10.16
N GLY A 166 -12.23 -6.57 -9.07
CA GLY A 166 -12.96 -5.67 -8.18
C GLY A 166 -14.38 -5.36 -8.64
N HIS A 167 -15.19 -4.91 -7.71
CA HIS A 167 -16.56 -4.50 -7.93
C HIS A 167 -16.63 -3.08 -8.49
N PHE A 168 -17.84 -2.64 -8.82
CA PHE A 168 -18.08 -1.26 -9.23
C PHE A 168 -17.65 -0.31 -8.10
N ALA A 169 -16.82 0.68 -8.45
CA ALA A 169 -16.31 1.67 -7.53
C ALA A 169 -16.63 3.08 -8.00
N ALA A 170 -16.92 3.93 -7.04
CA ALA A 170 -17.04 5.37 -7.23
C ALA A 170 -16.02 6.07 -6.33
N VAL A 171 -15.34 7.09 -6.84
CA VAL A 171 -14.41 7.90 -6.08
C VAL A 171 -14.50 9.36 -6.48
N GLY A 172 -14.54 10.23 -5.48
CA GLY A 172 -14.34 11.67 -5.64
C GLY A 172 -13.00 12.06 -5.01
N THR A 173 -12.16 12.80 -5.72
CA THR A 173 -10.85 13.19 -5.22
C THR A 173 -10.44 14.57 -5.68
N ARG A 174 -9.67 15.30 -4.84
CA ARG A 174 -9.21 16.67 -5.11
C ARG A 174 -7.89 16.94 -4.40
N PHE A 175 -6.80 16.97 -5.15
CA PHE A 175 -5.43 17.23 -4.66
C PHE A 175 -4.99 16.31 -3.51
N GLU A 176 -5.59 15.13 -3.43
CA GLU A 176 -5.14 14.08 -2.50
C GLU A 176 -3.93 13.36 -3.07
N ARG A 177 -3.17 12.68 -2.24
CA ARG A 177 -2.07 11.83 -2.70
C ARG A 177 -2.62 10.68 -3.54
N LEU A 178 -2.14 10.56 -4.77
CA LEU A 178 -2.61 9.59 -5.74
C LEU A 178 -2.60 8.16 -5.17
N LEU A 179 -1.50 7.79 -4.50
CA LEU A 179 -1.35 6.45 -3.96
C LEU A 179 -2.35 6.17 -2.82
N ASP A 180 -2.68 7.17 -2.00
CA ASP A 180 -3.63 7.00 -0.89
C ASP A 180 -5.05 6.80 -1.42
N VAL A 181 -5.43 7.52 -2.47
CA VAL A 181 -6.71 7.31 -3.16
C VAL A 181 -6.75 5.90 -3.78
N CYS A 182 -5.66 5.46 -4.44
CA CYS A 182 -5.59 4.10 -4.97
C CYS A 182 -5.72 3.03 -3.87
N ARG A 183 -5.10 3.25 -2.70
CA ARG A 183 -5.22 2.35 -1.53
C ARG A 183 -6.66 2.27 -1.02
N THR A 184 -7.33 3.40 -0.92
CA THR A 184 -8.73 3.45 -0.46
C THR A 184 -9.64 2.67 -1.41
N VAL A 185 -9.47 2.83 -2.72
CA VAL A 185 -10.23 2.08 -3.72
C VAL A 185 -9.90 0.59 -3.67
N ALA A 186 -8.62 0.22 -3.59
CA ALA A 186 -8.16 -1.15 -3.54
C ALA A 186 -8.61 -1.90 -2.28
N ALA A 187 -8.63 -1.21 -1.13
CA ALA A 187 -8.98 -1.81 0.16
C ALA A 187 -10.41 -2.35 0.23
N ARG A 188 -11.35 -1.75 -0.53
CA ARG A 188 -12.75 -2.20 -0.58
C ARG A 188 -12.90 -3.63 -1.07
N ASP A 189 -12.08 -4.01 -2.05
CA ASP A 189 -12.13 -5.32 -2.71
C ASP A 189 -10.90 -6.19 -2.38
N GLY A 190 -10.06 -5.75 -1.45
CA GLY A 190 -8.83 -6.46 -1.09
C GLY A 190 -7.82 -6.55 -2.23
N LEU A 191 -7.84 -5.60 -3.19
CA LEU A 191 -6.96 -5.63 -4.34
C LEU A 191 -5.53 -5.20 -4.01
N GLY A 192 -4.58 -5.74 -4.79
CA GLY A 192 -3.19 -5.30 -4.81
C GLY A 192 -2.89 -4.47 -6.07
N PHE A 193 -1.93 -3.56 -5.94
CA PHE A 193 -1.31 -2.90 -7.09
C PHE A 193 0.20 -2.78 -6.89
N ARG A 194 0.93 -2.79 -7.99
CA ARG A 194 2.39 -2.77 -7.98
C ARG A 194 2.96 -2.23 -9.27
N THR A 195 4.23 -1.85 -9.24
CA THR A 195 5.03 -1.62 -10.43
C THR A 195 5.99 -2.79 -10.68
N ARG A 196 6.25 -3.09 -11.94
CA ARG A 196 7.23 -4.11 -12.37
C ARG A 196 8.00 -3.58 -13.58
N GLN A 197 9.31 -3.71 -13.57
CA GLN A 197 10.09 -3.45 -14.78
C GLN A 197 10.07 -4.69 -15.69
N VAL A 198 9.66 -4.51 -16.93
CA VAL A 198 9.66 -5.55 -17.96
C VAL A 198 10.29 -4.96 -19.23
N GLY A 199 11.49 -5.42 -19.58
CA GLY A 199 12.25 -4.85 -20.67
C GLY A 199 12.56 -3.35 -20.44
N ASP A 200 12.11 -2.53 -21.36
CA ASP A 200 12.27 -1.06 -21.34
C ASP A 200 11.02 -0.32 -20.86
N GLN A 201 10.15 -0.99 -20.14
CA GLN A 201 8.90 -0.44 -19.61
C GLN A 201 8.74 -0.70 -18.11
N ILE A 202 8.06 0.22 -17.44
CA ILE A 202 7.57 0.10 -16.07
C ILE A 202 6.08 -0.17 -16.16
N LEU A 203 5.67 -1.39 -15.82
CA LEU A 203 4.27 -1.79 -15.84
C LEU A 203 3.62 -1.47 -14.49
N PHE A 204 2.57 -0.65 -14.48
CA PHE A 204 1.68 -0.51 -13.34
C PHE A 204 0.51 -1.47 -13.51
N GLY A 205 0.35 -2.42 -12.58
CA GLY A 205 -0.70 -3.43 -12.61
C GLY A 205 -1.51 -3.47 -11.33
N VAL A 206 -2.81 -3.76 -11.48
CA VAL A 206 -3.73 -4.07 -10.38
C VAL A 206 -4.03 -5.56 -10.44
N TYR A 207 -4.13 -6.22 -9.31
CA TYR A 207 -4.35 -7.66 -9.22
C TYR A 207 -5.22 -8.04 -8.03
N ALA A 208 -5.89 -9.16 -8.12
CA ALA A 208 -6.54 -9.77 -6.98
C ALA A 208 -5.52 -10.70 -6.28
N PRO A 209 -5.23 -10.48 -4.99
CA PRO A 209 -4.47 -11.43 -4.20
C PRO A 209 -5.11 -12.82 -4.20
N VAL A 210 -4.29 -13.86 -4.11
CA VAL A 210 -4.76 -15.24 -4.16
C VAL A 210 -4.97 -15.77 -2.76
N ASP A 211 -6.05 -16.53 -2.56
CA ASP A 211 -6.22 -17.33 -1.35
C ASP A 211 -5.32 -18.57 -1.41
N ARG A 212 -4.34 -18.60 -0.52
CA ARG A 212 -3.35 -19.67 -0.38
C ARG A 212 -3.40 -20.33 0.99
N THR A 213 -4.50 -20.17 1.70
CA THR A 213 -4.64 -20.71 3.06
C THR A 213 -4.42 -22.21 3.15
N ASP A 214 -4.72 -22.95 2.08
CA ASP A 214 -4.50 -24.39 2.02
C ASP A 214 -3.05 -24.78 1.66
N THR A 215 -2.33 -23.92 0.91
CA THR A 215 -1.03 -24.26 0.31
C THR A 215 0.15 -23.52 0.95
N ALA A 216 -0.07 -22.32 1.49
CA ALA A 216 0.95 -21.52 2.18
C ALA A 216 0.65 -21.49 3.68
N ARG A 217 1.28 -22.41 4.40
CA ARG A 217 1.11 -22.61 5.85
C ARG A 217 2.42 -22.38 6.59
N PHE A 218 2.33 -21.60 7.66
CA PHE A 218 3.46 -21.26 8.53
C PHE A 218 3.22 -21.81 9.93
N SER A 219 4.15 -22.59 10.44
CA SER A 219 4.09 -23.11 11.80
C SER A 219 5.48 -23.38 12.36
N ALA A 220 5.58 -23.44 13.68
CA ALA A 220 6.82 -23.86 14.34
C ALA A 220 7.19 -25.31 13.99
N GLY A 221 6.17 -26.17 13.79
CA GLY A 221 6.37 -27.57 13.41
C GLY A 221 6.97 -27.76 11.99
N LEU A 222 6.66 -26.84 11.06
CA LEU A 222 7.24 -26.81 9.71
C LEU A 222 8.61 -26.11 9.66
N GLY A 223 9.06 -25.51 10.76
CA GLY A 223 10.35 -24.81 10.83
C GLY A 223 10.40 -23.49 10.04
N ASN A 224 9.26 -23.00 9.55
CA ASN A 224 9.16 -21.78 8.76
C ASN A 224 8.54 -20.60 9.51
N LEU A 225 8.20 -20.74 10.80
CA LEU A 225 7.73 -19.69 11.69
C LEU A 225 8.77 -19.41 12.77
N ARG A 226 9.33 -18.19 12.81
CA ARG A 226 10.34 -17.77 13.78
C ARG A 226 9.72 -17.17 15.03
N SER A 227 8.82 -16.22 14.82
CA SER A 227 8.12 -15.55 15.92
C SER A 227 6.68 -15.27 15.54
N VAL A 228 5.81 -15.22 16.54
CA VAL A 228 4.41 -14.86 16.36
C VAL A 228 3.92 -14.10 17.58
N SER A 229 3.26 -12.99 17.35
CA SER A 229 2.47 -12.26 18.33
C SER A 229 1.06 -12.15 17.80
N PHE A 230 0.10 -12.62 18.58
CA PHE A 230 -1.31 -12.60 18.20
C PHE A 230 -2.11 -11.88 19.28
N THR A 231 -2.89 -10.90 18.85
CA THR A 231 -3.81 -10.16 19.72
C THR A 231 -5.17 -10.12 19.05
N MET A 232 -6.21 -10.50 19.77
CA MET A 232 -7.58 -10.34 19.33
C MET A 232 -8.22 -9.19 20.11
N ALA A 233 -8.66 -8.17 19.42
CA ALA A 233 -9.38 -7.04 20.01
C ALA A 233 -10.87 -7.17 19.68
N ALA A 234 -11.72 -6.82 20.64
CA ALA A 234 -13.16 -6.70 20.40
C ALA A 234 -13.43 -5.66 19.30
N PRO A 235 -14.52 -5.82 18.54
CA PRO A 235 -14.91 -4.84 17.52
C PRO A 235 -15.17 -3.47 18.17
N LEU A 236 -14.82 -2.41 17.47
CA LEU A 236 -15.13 -1.03 17.88
C LEU A 236 -16.59 -0.70 17.59
N ALA A 237 -17.13 -1.27 16.53
CA ALA A 237 -18.55 -1.26 16.19
C ALA A 237 -18.91 -2.58 15.49
N THR A 238 -20.12 -3.03 15.69
CA THR A 238 -20.76 -4.15 14.97
C THR A 238 -21.96 -3.69 14.16
N SER A 239 -22.39 -2.45 14.40
CA SER A 239 -23.44 -1.76 13.65
C SER A 239 -23.07 -0.28 13.51
N GLU A 240 -23.09 0.21 12.30
CA GLU A 240 -22.87 1.62 12.01
C GLU A 240 -24.13 2.26 11.45
N LEU A 241 -24.57 3.32 12.10
CA LEU A 241 -25.64 4.18 11.64
C LEU A 241 -25.02 5.35 10.86
N VAL A 242 -25.19 5.35 9.56
CA VAL A 242 -24.67 6.41 8.68
C VAL A 242 -25.75 7.47 8.50
N LEU A 243 -25.43 8.70 8.89
CA LEU A 243 -26.28 9.87 8.71
C LEU A 243 -25.89 10.58 7.42
N GLY A 244 -26.79 10.63 6.44
CA GLY A 244 -26.67 11.41 5.22
C GLY A 244 -27.17 12.84 5.35
N GLY A 245 -27.04 13.60 4.26
CA GLY A 245 -27.63 14.92 4.10
C GLY A 245 -29.15 14.86 3.90
N GLU A 246 -29.72 16.00 3.60
CA GLU A 246 -31.14 16.07 3.20
C GLU A 246 -31.34 15.42 1.83
N ASP A 247 -32.36 14.57 1.67
CA ASP A 247 -32.70 14.02 0.35
C ASP A 247 -33.61 15.03 -0.40
N PRO A 248 -33.07 15.75 -1.39
CA PRO A 248 -33.86 16.71 -2.16
C PRO A 248 -34.88 16.06 -3.09
N ARG A 249 -34.86 14.71 -3.24
CA ARG A 249 -35.71 13.96 -4.17
C ARG A 249 -37.02 13.48 -3.57
N GLN A 250 -37.20 13.63 -2.26
CA GLN A 250 -38.45 13.29 -1.58
C GLN A 250 -39.05 14.54 -0.91
N PRO A 251 -40.10 15.14 -1.51
CA PRO A 251 -40.87 16.11 -0.77
C PRO A 251 -41.46 15.42 0.48
N PRO A 252 -41.41 16.07 1.65
CA PRO A 252 -41.93 15.45 2.87
C PRO A 252 -43.44 15.15 2.68
N PRO A 253 -43.91 14.01 3.22
CA PRO A 253 -45.34 13.73 3.27
C PRO A 253 -46.09 14.89 3.96
N GLU A 254 -47.34 15.12 3.59
CA GLU A 254 -48.14 16.20 4.13
C GLU A 254 -48.25 16.11 5.68
N GLY A 255 -47.65 17.06 6.39
CA GLY A 255 -47.60 17.07 7.85
C GLY A 255 -46.28 16.67 8.51
N GLU A 256 -45.26 16.25 7.74
CA GLU A 256 -43.93 15.98 8.25
C GLU A 256 -42.95 17.15 8.01
N PRO A 257 -41.88 17.30 8.86
CA PRO A 257 -40.94 18.39 8.71
C PRO A 257 -40.16 18.26 7.37
N ALA A 258 -39.91 19.42 6.77
CA ALA A 258 -39.30 19.53 5.44
C ALA A 258 -37.83 18.98 5.32
N ASN A 259 -37.22 18.62 6.42
CA ASN A 259 -35.81 18.20 6.48
C ASN A 259 -35.71 16.76 6.97
N GLN A 260 -36.06 15.81 6.12
CA GLN A 260 -35.78 14.39 6.41
C GLN A 260 -34.36 14.06 5.96
N ARG A 261 -33.56 13.63 6.91
CA ARG A 261 -32.22 13.09 6.60
C ARG A 261 -32.31 11.61 6.31
N VAL A 262 -31.47 11.15 5.38
CA VAL A 262 -31.35 9.73 5.08
C VAL A 262 -30.49 9.08 6.14
N TYR A 263 -30.94 7.95 6.65
CA TYR A 263 -30.18 7.10 7.58
C TYR A 263 -30.02 5.71 6.96
N VAL A 264 -28.81 5.18 7.00
CA VAL A 264 -28.54 3.81 6.61
C VAL A 264 -27.86 3.09 7.76
N GLU A 265 -28.36 1.92 8.12
CA GLU A 265 -27.69 1.04 9.07
C GLU A 265 -26.95 -0.05 8.31
N VAL A 266 -25.67 -0.24 8.65
CA VAL A 266 -24.81 -1.32 8.15
C VAL A 266 -24.36 -2.17 9.34
N THR A 267 -24.56 -3.48 9.25
CA THR A 267 -24.23 -4.42 10.34
C THR A 267 -23.25 -5.47 9.89
N SER A 268 -22.39 -5.93 10.79
CA SER A 268 -21.49 -7.07 10.58
C SER A 268 -21.98 -8.32 11.31
N GLY A 269 -21.52 -9.50 10.85
CA GLY A 269 -21.77 -10.76 11.54
C GLY A 269 -21.11 -10.86 12.92
N ALA A 270 -20.16 -9.96 13.24
CA ALA A 270 -19.42 -9.94 14.50
C ALA A 270 -20.32 -9.74 15.75
N ALA A 271 -21.51 -9.15 15.55
CA ALA A 271 -22.49 -9.02 16.65
C ALA A 271 -22.96 -10.36 17.20
N ALA A 272 -22.91 -11.44 16.43
CA ALA A 272 -23.29 -12.79 16.87
C ALA A 272 -22.23 -13.41 17.80
N ASP A 273 -20.97 -13.14 17.56
CA ASP A 273 -19.84 -13.70 18.32
C ASP A 273 -19.46 -12.85 19.54
N TRP A 274 -19.69 -11.55 19.45
CA TRP A 274 -19.34 -10.59 20.50
C TRP A 274 -20.60 -10.06 21.20
N TYR A 275 -21.11 -8.97 20.73
CA TYR A 275 -22.38 -8.29 21.12
C TYR A 275 -22.55 -7.05 20.24
N ARG A 276 -23.74 -6.47 20.25
CA ARG A 276 -24.02 -5.28 19.49
C ARG A 276 -23.31 -4.06 20.07
N VAL A 277 -22.49 -3.41 19.25
CA VAL A 277 -21.84 -2.12 19.52
C VAL A 277 -22.20 -1.17 18.38
N GLU A 278 -22.80 -0.05 18.71
CA GLU A 278 -23.29 0.94 17.74
C GLU A 278 -22.35 2.14 17.64
N LYS A 279 -22.18 2.64 16.42
CA LYS A 279 -21.44 3.87 16.13
C LYS A 279 -22.19 4.70 15.12
N LEU A 280 -22.20 6.04 15.32
CA LEU A 280 -22.75 6.99 14.37
C LEU A 280 -21.65 7.50 13.46
N VAL A 281 -21.88 7.43 12.14
CA VAL A 281 -21.03 8.01 11.09
C VAL A 281 -21.76 9.18 10.47
N ASP A 282 -21.26 10.39 10.69
CA ASP A 282 -21.86 11.62 10.18
C ASP A 282 -21.32 11.96 8.79
N LYS A 283 -22.17 11.83 7.78
CA LYS A 283 -21.94 12.21 6.37
C LYS A 283 -22.94 13.30 5.93
N SER A 284 -23.48 14.07 6.88
CA SER A 284 -24.52 15.06 6.62
C SER A 284 -24.10 16.22 5.70
N GLY A 285 -22.80 16.37 5.42
CA GLY A 285 -22.26 17.33 4.46
C GLY A 285 -22.21 16.84 3.00
N SER A 286 -22.66 15.62 2.71
CA SER A 286 -22.66 15.06 1.35
C SER A 286 -24.07 14.83 0.83
N ASP A 287 -24.27 15.09 -0.47
CA ASP A 287 -25.54 14.80 -1.19
C ASP A 287 -25.58 13.33 -1.65
N ASP A 288 -25.06 12.42 -0.84
CA ASP A 288 -24.83 11.05 -1.22
C ASP A 288 -26.15 10.26 -1.27
N SER A 289 -26.25 9.40 -2.28
CA SER A 289 -27.37 8.46 -2.40
C SER A 289 -27.32 7.41 -1.28
N GLU A 290 -28.43 6.73 -1.04
CA GLU A 290 -28.52 5.63 -0.07
C GLU A 290 -27.45 4.54 -0.30
N GLY A 291 -27.08 4.27 -1.56
CA GLY A 291 -25.99 3.34 -1.92
C GLY A 291 -24.61 3.84 -1.50
N GLU A 292 -24.33 5.12 -1.68
CA GLU A 292 -23.05 5.72 -1.27
C GLU A 292 -22.91 5.77 0.26
N LEU A 293 -24.01 6.00 0.99
CA LEU A 293 -24.03 5.93 2.46
C LEU A 293 -23.80 4.49 2.94
N THR A 294 -24.39 3.51 2.28
CA THR A 294 -24.15 2.08 2.58
C THR A 294 -22.70 1.71 2.37
N ASP A 295 -22.10 2.14 1.28
CA ASP A 295 -20.69 1.92 0.97
C ASP A 295 -19.77 2.57 2.02
N ALA A 296 -20.08 3.80 2.43
CA ALA A 296 -19.35 4.50 3.47
C ALA A 296 -19.46 3.79 4.83
N GLY A 297 -20.65 3.30 5.18
CA GLY A 297 -20.87 2.50 6.38
C GLY A 297 -20.12 1.17 6.36
N GLN A 298 -20.10 0.46 5.23
CA GLN A 298 -19.35 -0.78 5.08
C GLN A 298 -17.84 -0.56 5.23
N LEU A 299 -17.31 0.54 4.69
CA LEU A 299 -15.91 0.89 4.82
C LEU A 299 -15.53 1.17 6.28
N GLU A 300 -16.33 1.97 6.98
CA GLU A 300 -16.11 2.27 8.41
C GLU A 300 -16.26 1.02 9.27
N LEU A 301 -17.30 0.21 9.02
CA LEU A 301 -17.51 -1.05 9.71
C LEU A 301 -16.35 -2.02 9.49
N GLY A 302 -15.77 -2.05 8.28
CA GLY A 302 -14.57 -2.81 7.99
C GLY A 302 -13.37 -2.38 8.85
N ASN A 303 -13.24 -1.07 9.13
CA ASN A 303 -12.20 -0.52 10.00
C ASN A 303 -12.46 -0.82 11.49
N ASP A 304 -13.72 -0.97 11.88
CA ASP A 304 -14.15 -1.18 13.26
C ASP A 304 -14.42 -2.66 13.61
N ASN A 305 -14.34 -3.56 12.63
CA ASN A 305 -14.47 -5.01 12.83
C ASN A 305 -13.44 -5.53 13.86
N PRO A 306 -13.68 -6.72 14.47
CA PRO A 306 -12.71 -7.35 15.36
C PRO A 306 -11.36 -7.41 14.67
N GLN A 307 -10.39 -6.70 15.22
CA GLN A 307 -9.06 -6.68 14.67
C GLN A 307 -8.26 -7.79 15.35
N ALA A 308 -8.15 -8.92 14.68
CA ALA A 308 -7.07 -9.83 14.97
C ALA A 308 -5.79 -9.18 14.45
N SER A 309 -4.87 -8.86 15.32
CA SER A 309 -3.53 -8.40 14.93
C SER A 309 -2.61 -9.59 15.03
N LEU A 310 -2.09 -9.99 13.90
CA LEU A 310 -1.08 -11.03 13.76
C LEU A 310 0.21 -10.34 13.33
N ALA A 311 1.25 -10.46 14.13
CA ALA A 311 2.59 -10.08 13.74
C ALA A 311 3.46 -11.32 13.75
N THR A 312 4.00 -11.68 12.60
CA THR A 312 4.82 -12.88 12.45
C THR A 312 6.15 -12.55 11.80
N GLU A 313 7.18 -13.28 12.18
CA GLU A 313 8.38 -13.45 11.37
C GLU A 313 8.42 -14.89 10.87
N THR A 314 8.42 -15.04 9.56
CA THR A 314 8.54 -16.33 8.90
C THR A 314 9.87 -16.41 8.15
N VAL A 315 10.26 -17.59 7.72
CA VAL A 315 11.48 -17.83 6.94
C VAL A 315 11.12 -18.68 5.75
N ASP A 316 11.70 -18.35 4.59
CA ASP A 316 11.63 -19.21 3.41
C ASP A 316 12.28 -20.58 3.70
N THR A 317 11.61 -21.64 3.25
CA THR A 317 12.12 -23.01 3.23
C THR A 317 12.23 -23.52 1.79
N GLU A 318 12.75 -24.72 1.58
CA GLU A 318 12.80 -25.30 0.24
C GLU A 318 11.39 -25.53 -0.35
N ASP A 319 10.43 -25.84 0.52
CA ASP A 319 9.05 -26.18 0.12
C ASP A 319 8.15 -24.96 0.00
N LEU A 320 8.47 -23.85 0.68
CA LEU A 320 7.64 -22.65 0.69
C LEU A 320 8.49 -21.39 0.59
N ARG A 321 8.43 -20.71 -0.57
CA ARG A 321 9.26 -19.54 -0.90
C ARG A 321 8.43 -18.35 -1.35
N ALA A 322 8.76 -17.18 -0.82
CA ALA A 322 8.23 -15.92 -1.28
C ALA A 322 8.58 -15.66 -2.76
N GLY A 323 7.59 -15.19 -3.51
CA GLY A 323 7.71 -14.91 -4.95
C GLY A 323 7.53 -16.14 -5.85
N ARG A 324 7.61 -17.36 -5.32
CA ARG A 324 7.31 -18.60 -6.04
C ARG A 324 5.96 -19.20 -5.63
N ASP A 325 5.75 -19.39 -4.34
CA ASP A 325 4.61 -20.12 -3.80
C ASP A 325 3.53 -19.17 -3.24
N TYR A 326 3.95 -18.01 -2.79
CA TYR A 326 3.07 -16.93 -2.31
C TYR A 326 3.68 -15.56 -2.60
N GLY A 327 2.85 -14.52 -2.54
CA GLY A 327 3.25 -13.15 -2.84
C GLY A 327 2.59 -12.11 -1.93
N LEU A 328 2.91 -10.85 -2.17
CA LEU A 328 2.30 -9.72 -1.45
C LEU A 328 0.79 -9.69 -1.63
N GLY A 329 0.08 -9.56 -0.52
CA GLY A 329 -1.37 -9.52 -0.47
C GLY A 329 -2.04 -10.89 -0.43
N ASP A 330 -1.33 -11.98 -0.75
CA ASP A 330 -1.91 -13.32 -0.68
C ASP A 330 -2.35 -13.64 0.77
N ARG A 331 -3.47 -14.33 0.89
CA ARG A 331 -3.97 -14.83 2.18
C ARG A 331 -3.32 -16.16 2.49
N VAL A 332 -2.73 -16.27 3.67
CA VAL A 332 -1.97 -17.45 4.11
C VAL A 332 -2.41 -17.87 5.51
N THR A 333 -2.06 -19.08 5.91
CA THR A 333 -2.39 -19.63 7.24
C THR A 333 -1.15 -19.64 8.15
N VAL A 334 -1.32 -19.15 9.36
CA VAL A 334 -0.34 -19.23 10.44
C VAL A 334 -0.94 -20.08 11.57
N GLU A 335 -0.29 -21.20 11.88
CA GLU A 335 -0.62 -22.04 13.01
C GLU A 335 0.21 -21.60 14.21
N LEU A 336 -0.50 -21.12 15.24
CA LEU A 336 0.13 -20.70 16.49
C LEU A 336 0.61 -21.93 17.29
N PRO A 337 1.61 -21.78 18.18
CA PRO A 337 2.04 -22.88 19.07
C PRO A 337 0.93 -23.42 19.98
N THR A 338 -0.18 -22.71 20.11
CA THR A 338 -1.38 -23.12 20.85
C THR A 338 -2.31 -24.05 20.05
N GLY A 339 -2.01 -24.30 18.76
CA GLY A 339 -2.86 -25.04 17.84
C GLY A 339 -3.98 -24.21 17.19
N LEU A 340 -4.05 -22.91 17.49
CA LEU A 340 -4.99 -22.02 16.82
C LEU A 340 -4.45 -21.66 15.42
N GLU A 341 -5.28 -21.81 14.39
CA GLU A 341 -4.97 -21.37 13.05
C GLU A 341 -5.56 -19.97 12.81
N VAL A 342 -4.74 -19.07 12.29
CA VAL A 342 -5.12 -17.70 11.94
C VAL A 342 -4.76 -17.47 10.48
N THR A 343 -5.66 -16.89 9.72
CA THR A 343 -5.42 -16.51 8.32
C THR A 343 -5.32 -15.01 8.19
N ASP A 344 -4.27 -14.52 7.53
CA ASP A 344 -4.10 -13.10 7.26
C ASP A 344 -3.30 -12.87 5.97
N LEU A 345 -3.17 -11.60 5.57
CA LEU A 345 -2.51 -11.20 4.34
C LEU A 345 -1.00 -11.05 4.53
N VAL A 346 -0.26 -11.40 3.51
CA VAL A 346 1.17 -11.11 3.39
C VAL A 346 1.35 -9.61 3.15
N ARG A 347 1.86 -8.89 4.15
CA ARG A 347 2.02 -7.42 4.11
C ARG A 347 3.38 -6.97 3.62
N THR A 348 4.43 -7.64 4.06
CA THR A 348 5.81 -7.30 3.69
C THR A 348 6.60 -8.56 3.44
N ILE A 349 7.41 -8.55 2.41
CA ILE A 349 8.43 -9.58 2.15
C ILE A 349 9.78 -8.88 2.22
N ARG A 350 10.59 -9.27 3.20
CA ARG A 350 11.90 -8.69 3.48
C ARG A 350 13.00 -9.63 2.98
N LEU A 351 13.90 -9.09 2.19
CA LEU A 351 15.15 -9.76 1.78
C LEU A 351 16.30 -9.09 2.53
N GLU A 352 17.07 -9.88 3.26
CA GLU A 352 18.35 -9.50 3.84
C GLU A 352 19.42 -10.41 3.29
N ALA A 353 20.57 -9.85 2.90
CA ALA A 353 21.67 -10.64 2.37
C ALA A 353 23.02 -10.04 2.74
N THR A 354 23.96 -10.91 3.07
CA THR A 354 25.37 -10.59 3.25
C THR A 354 26.23 -11.62 2.51
N PRO A 355 27.44 -11.26 2.05
CA PRO A 355 28.31 -12.22 1.31
C PRO A 355 28.62 -13.48 2.12
N ASP A 356 28.84 -13.33 3.44
CA ASP A 356 29.24 -14.44 4.31
C ASP A 356 28.03 -15.13 4.97
N GLY A 357 26.96 -14.40 5.27
CA GLY A 357 25.75 -14.89 5.95
C GLY A 357 24.73 -15.50 5.00
N GLY A 358 24.91 -15.31 3.70
CA GLY A 358 23.95 -15.75 2.69
C GLY A 358 22.72 -14.84 2.63
N GLU A 359 21.61 -15.44 2.22
CA GLU A 359 20.32 -14.77 2.00
C GLU A 359 19.30 -15.24 3.04
N LEU A 360 18.58 -14.30 3.61
CA LEU A 360 17.45 -14.53 4.48
C LEU A 360 16.24 -13.80 3.90
N VAL A 361 15.17 -14.56 3.63
CA VAL A 361 13.87 -13.98 3.29
C VAL A 361 12.92 -14.21 4.44
N THR A 362 12.36 -13.12 4.95
CA THR A 362 11.36 -13.15 6.01
C THR A 362 10.07 -12.50 5.50
N THR A 363 8.94 -12.98 6.00
CA THR A 363 7.64 -12.44 5.60
C THR A 363 6.89 -11.98 6.84
N VAL A 364 6.32 -10.79 6.76
CA VAL A 364 5.40 -10.25 7.74
C VAL A 364 3.97 -10.52 7.27
N ILE A 365 3.24 -11.28 8.09
CA ILE A 365 1.84 -11.62 7.84
C ILE A 365 1.03 -10.86 8.89
N GLY A 366 -0.05 -10.21 8.43
CA GLY A 366 -0.87 -9.38 9.29
C GLY A 366 -0.30 -7.97 9.49
N ASP A 367 -0.82 -7.25 10.47
CA ASP A 367 -0.52 -5.84 10.69
C ASP A 367 0.19 -5.63 12.02
N SER A 368 1.53 -5.49 11.96
CA SER A 368 2.36 -5.29 13.15
C SER A 368 2.12 -3.94 13.84
N ASP A 369 1.65 -2.93 13.11
CA ASP A 369 1.46 -1.58 13.65
C ASP A 369 0.23 -1.47 14.57
N LYS A 370 -0.69 -2.43 14.50
CA LYS A 370 -1.91 -2.42 15.31
C LYS A 370 -1.71 -2.86 16.76
N THR A 371 -0.65 -3.59 17.07
CA THR A 371 -0.41 -4.13 18.42
C THR A 371 0.02 -3.08 19.45
N THR A 372 0.75 -2.06 19.05
CA THR A 372 1.31 -1.05 19.99
C THR A 372 0.49 0.24 20.02
N THR A 373 -0.30 0.51 18.98
CA THR A 373 -0.89 1.82 18.75
C THR A 373 -2.39 1.87 19.08
N THR A 374 -3.05 0.73 19.31
CA THR A 374 -4.52 0.66 19.38
C THR A 374 -5.11 1.51 20.52
N ALA A 375 -4.49 1.55 21.69
CA ALA A 375 -4.98 2.38 22.81
C ALA A 375 -4.67 3.86 22.59
N THR A 376 -3.47 4.19 22.13
CA THR A 376 -3.01 5.58 21.96
C THR A 376 -3.67 6.25 20.76
N VAL A 377 -3.82 5.54 19.64
CA VAL A 377 -4.51 6.06 18.44
C VAL A 377 -6.02 6.18 18.68
N ARG A 378 -6.63 5.27 19.45
CA ARG A 378 -8.01 5.43 19.93
C ARG A 378 -8.18 6.74 20.67
N THR A 379 -7.31 7.01 21.65
CA THR A 379 -7.37 8.22 22.47
C THR A 379 -7.14 9.49 21.63
N ILE A 380 -6.19 9.47 20.70
CA ILE A 380 -5.90 10.61 19.82
C ILE A 380 -7.05 10.86 18.82
N ARG A 381 -7.62 9.81 18.22
CA ARG A 381 -8.78 9.94 17.32
C ARG A 381 -10.02 10.45 18.06
N ASP A 382 -10.27 9.96 19.26
CA ASP A 382 -11.39 10.43 20.08
C ASP A 382 -11.20 11.89 20.56
N LEU A 383 -9.97 12.28 20.86
CA LEU A 383 -9.63 13.67 21.17
C LEU A 383 -9.78 14.57 19.94
N ALA A 384 -9.33 14.14 18.77
CA ALA A 384 -9.49 14.90 17.53
C ALA A 384 -10.97 15.06 17.14
N ARG A 385 -11.78 14.01 17.30
CA ARG A 385 -13.23 14.07 17.07
C ARG A 385 -13.95 15.01 18.08
N ARG A 386 -13.53 15.01 19.35
CA ARG A 386 -14.07 15.93 20.37
C ARG A 386 -13.69 17.38 20.09
N LEU A 387 -12.46 17.62 19.64
CA LEU A 387 -12.01 18.95 19.21
C LEU A 387 -12.79 19.44 17.98
N GLY A 388 -12.94 18.64 16.93
CA GLY A 388 -13.73 18.99 15.75
C GLY A 388 -15.20 19.30 16.06
N ARG A 389 -15.80 18.64 17.06
CA ARG A 389 -17.16 18.97 17.53
C ARG A 389 -17.24 20.27 18.36
N LEU A 390 -16.13 20.69 18.97
CA LEU A 390 -16.06 21.94 19.72
C LEU A 390 -15.82 23.13 18.80
N GLU A 391 -15.09 22.92 17.70
CA GLU A 391 -14.82 23.94 16.67
C GLU A 391 -16.02 24.17 15.72
N ALA A 392 -16.94 23.20 15.62
CA ALA A 392 -18.15 23.26 14.79
C ALA A 392 -19.36 23.86 15.54
N ARG A 393 -19.20 24.35 16.77
CA ARG A 393 -20.19 25.12 17.55
C ARG A 393 -19.82 26.61 17.57
#